data_9a6dbb6e7d37c95f1d5fd252cb67580d
#
_entry.id   9a6dbb6e7d37c95f1d5fd252cb67580d
#
_cell.length_a   1.000
_cell.length_b   1.000
_cell.length_c   1.000
_cell.angle_alpha   90.00
_cell.angle_beta   90.00
_cell.angle_gamma   90.00
#
_symmetry.space_group_name_H-M   'P 1'
#
loop_
_entity.id
_entity.type
_entity.pdbx_description
1 polymer ?
#
loop_
_entity_poly.entity_id
_entity_poly.type
_entity_poly.pdbx_seq_one_letter_code
_entity_poly.pdbx_strand_id
1 'polypeptide(L)'
;MHQIYEKLIYDGEHISIASFSEEIKERTIVINGMSKAYAMTGWRIGYTASNKEIASIMSNMQSHATSNPNTVAQYASIEALEGDTSSIDNMKAEFNLRRDLMVSLVNEIPLLSCKKPKGAFYVMVNISNAIGKKIKNIEINGSMDFANLLLEEAQVAVVPGIAFGVDNYVRLSYATSQEKIKEGLNRIKKCLE
;
A
#
# COMPACT_ATOMS: atom_id res chain seq x y z
N MET A 1 4.44 -2.63 -16.26
CA MET A 1 4.69 -3.20 -14.91
C MET A 1 4.77 -2.09 -13.87
N HIS A 2 4.03 -2.19 -12.76
CA HIS A 2 4.00 -1.15 -11.72
C HIS A 2 4.89 -1.55 -10.54
N GLN A 3 5.86 -0.69 -10.13
CA GLN A 3 6.92 -1.03 -9.16
C GLN A 3 6.97 -0.09 -7.92
N ILE A 4 5.92 0.66 -7.65
CA ILE A 4 5.88 1.73 -6.63
C ILE A 4 6.30 1.31 -5.20
N TYR A 5 6.28 0.00 -4.88
CA TYR A 5 6.64 -0.56 -3.58
C TYR A 5 7.99 -1.31 -3.58
N GLU A 6 8.80 -1.22 -4.64
CA GLU A 6 10.05 -1.98 -4.80
C GLU A 6 11.05 -1.83 -3.64
N LYS A 7 11.11 -0.65 -3.02
CA LYS A 7 11.97 -0.37 -1.86
C LYS A 7 11.37 -0.82 -0.53
N LEU A 8 10.07 -1.11 -0.49
CA LEU A 8 9.35 -1.49 0.72
C LEU A 8 9.09 -3.00 0.75
N ILE A 9 10.14 -3.79 0.60
CA ILE A 9 10.16 -5.25 0.70
C ILE A 9 10.92 -5.63 1.97
N TYR A 10 10.29 -6.40 2.85
CA TYR A 10 10.86 -6.82 4.14
C TYR A 10 11.40 -8.25 4.10
N ASP A 11 10.84 -9.07 3.22
CA ASP A 11 11.18 -10.48 3.06
C ASP A 11 11.25 -10.81 1.57
N GLY A 12 12.45 -11.24 1.11
CA GLY A 12 12.76 -11.46 -0.30
C GLY A 12 13.24 -10.20 -1.02
N GLU A 13 13.23 -10.25 -2.34
CA GLU A 13 13.70 -9.20 -3.23
C GLU A 13 12.64 -8.85 -4.27
N HIS A 14 12.65 -7.60 -4.72
CA HIS A 14 11.87 -7.19 -5.87
C HIS A 14 12.63 -7.52 -7.15
N ILE A 15 12.01 -8.28 -8.03
CA ILE A 15 12.55 -8.60 -9.35
C ILE A 15 11.67 -7.95 -10.41
N SER A 16 12.24 -7.03 -11.17
CA SER A 16 11.55 -6.43 -12.30
C SER A 16 11.43 -7.43 -13.45
N ILE A 17 10.27 -7.54 -14.05
CA ILE A 17 10.08 -8.33 -15.28
C ILE A 17 11.01 -7.85 -16.40
N ALA A 18 11.30 -6.54 -16.47
CA ALA A 18 12.21 -5.97 -17.45
C ALA A 18 13.67 -6.43 -17.32
N SER A 19 14.03 -7.10 -16.22
CA SER A 19 15.40 -7.63 -16.00
C SER A 19 15.59 -9.08 -16.48
N PHE A 20 14.56 -9.75 -16.97
CA PHE A 20 14.67 -11.18 -17.34
C PHE A 20 15.41 -11.42 -18.66
N SER A 21 15.17 -10.56 -19.67
CA SER A 21 15.90 -10.60 -20.95
C SER A 21 15.70 -9.30 -21.71
N GLU A 22 16.59 -9.03 -22.71
CA GLU A 22 16.43 -7.87 -23.58
C GLU A 22 15.10 -7.92 -24.36
N GLU A 23 14.66 -9.08 -24.82
CA GLU A 23 13.37 -9.24 -25.50
C GLU A 23 12.19 -8.83 -24.60
N ILE A 24 12.19 -9.27 -23.35
CA ILE A 24 11.15 -8.91 -22.38
C ILE A 24 11.23 -7.42 -22.01
N LYS A 25 12.44 -6.89 -21.84
CA LYS A 25 12.66 -5.47 -21.58
C LYS A 25 12.08 -4.58 -22.67
N GLU A 26 12.33 -4.90 -23.95
CA GLU A 26 11.79 -4.17 -25.09
C GLU A 26 10.25 -4.16 -25.15
N ARG A 27 9.61 -5.16 -24.59
CA ARG A 27 8.13 -5.27 -24.50
C ARG A 27 7.55 -4.75 -23.19
N THR A 28 8.39 -4.23 -22.30
CA THR A 28 7.96 -3.82 -20.94
C THR A 28 7.93 -2.31 -20.82
N ILE A 29 6.83 -1.79 -20.32
CA ILE A 29 6.77 -0.42 -19.77
C ILE A 29 6.81 -0.56 -18.25
N VAL A 30 7.90 -0.12 -17.64
CA VAL A 30 8.01 0.01 -16.19
C VAL A 30 7.35 1.31 -15.77
N ILE A 31 6.48 1.25 -14.76
CA ILE A 31 5.84 2.43 -14.15
C ILE A 31 6.27 2.47 -12.69
N ASN A 32 6.89 3.54 -12.28
CA ASN A 32 7.35 3.74 -10.92
C ASN A 32 7.12 5.20 -10.47
N GLY A 33 7.45 5.52 -9.24
CA GLY A 33 7.28 6.87 -8.74
C GLY A 33 7.81 7.07 -7.33
N MET A 34 7.86 8.33 -6.94
CA MET A 34 8.50 8.78 -5.71
C MET A 34 7.57 8.67 -4.48
N SER A 35 6.28 8.44 -4.71
CA SER A 35 5.24 8.58 -3.68
C SER A 35 5.43 7.70 -2.45
N LYS A 36 5.91 6.45 -2.61
CA LYS A 36 5.93 5.45 -1.53
C LYS A 36 7.33 5.27 -0.95
N ALA A 37 8.30 4.91 -1.78
CA ALA A 37 9.67 4.68 -1.35
C ALA A 37 10.32 5.92 -0.73
N TYR A 38 9.97 7.10 -1.20
CA TYR A 38 10.55 8.38 -0.78
C TYR A 38 9.58 9.26 0.02
N ALA A 39 8.43 8.70 0.44
CA ALA A 39 7.39 9.44 1.18
C ALA A 39 6.91 10.74 0.49
N MET A 40 6.95 10.79 -0.85
CA MET A 40 6.66 11.97 -1.67
C MET A 40 5.25 11.94 -2.27
N THR A 41 4.23 11.53 -1.52
CA THR A 41 2.85 11.44 -2.05
C THR A 41 2.28 12.78 -2.49
N GLY A 42 2.62 13.87 -1.80
CA GLY A 42 2.16 15.24 -2.10
C GLY A 42 2.83 15.87 -3.31
N TRP A 43 3.98 15.37 -3.74
CA TRP A 43 4.76 15.92 -4.86
C TRP A 43 4.18 15.56 -6.24
N ARG A 44 3.30 14.59 -6.32
CA ARG A 44 2.56 14.17 -7.52
C ARG A 44 3.46 13.85 -8.70
N ILE A 45 4.53 13.07 -8.49
CA ILE A 45 5.52 12.74 -9.51
C ILE A 45 5.79 11.23 -9.56
N GLY A 46 5.96 10.74 -10.78
CA GLY A 46 6.38 9.38 -11.11
C GLY A 46 7.09 9.38 -12.45
N TYR A 47 7.56 8.23 -12.85
CA TYR A 47 8.28 8.05 -14.11
C TYR A 47 7.96 6.71 -14.76
N THR A 48 8.23 6.62 -16.04
CA THR A 48 8.17 5.38 -16.81
C THR A 48 9.51 5.11 -17.48
N ALA A 49 9.82 3.84 -17.68
CA ALA A 49 10.95 3.40 -18.49
C ALA A 49 10.47 2.36 -19.50
N SER A 50 10.83 2.56 -20.76
CA SER A 50 10.44 1.70 -21.88
C SER A 50 11.44 1.81 -23.02
N ASN A 51 11.23 1.09 -24.11
CA ASN A 51 12.01 1.33 -25.33
C ASN A 51 11.84 2.77 -25.84
N LYS A 52 12.77 3.21 -26.68
CA LYS A 52 12.86 4.61 -27.13
C LYS A 52 11.61 5.08 -27.88
N GLU A 53 11.03 4.21 -28.69
CA GLU A 53 9.84 4.56 -29.51
C GLU A 53 8.64 4.88 -28.61
N ILE A 54 8.33 3.99 -27.67
CA ILE A 54 7.23 4.19 -26.70
C ILE A 54 7.51 5.40 -25.80
N ALA A 55 8.73 5.57 -25.31
CA ALA A 55 9.10 6.72 -24.49
C ALA A 55 8.91 8.06 -25.24
N SER A 56 9.26 8.11 -26.54
CA SER A 56 9.06 9.29 -27.39
C SER A 56 7.57 9.61 -27.56
N ILE A 57 6.72 8.61 -27.82
CA ILE A 57 5.28 8.79 -27.95
C ILE A 57 4.67 9.32 -26.65
N MET A 58 5.03 8.72 -25.48
CA MET A 58 4.55 9.17 -24.18
C MET A 58 4.99 10.61 -23.88
N SER A 59 6.23 10.98 -24.19
CA SER A 59 6.74 12.34 -24.01
C SER A 59 5.97 13.36 -24.87
N ASN A 60 5.68 13.02 -26.11
CA ASN A 60 4.87 13.88 -27.00
C ASN A 60 3.45 14.07 -26.45
N MET A 61 2.80 12.98 -26.03
CA MET A 61 1.46 13.06 -25.42
C MET A 61 1.47 13.91 -24.13
N GLN A 62 2.45 13.70 -23.26
CA GLN A 62 2.63 14.48 -22.03
C GLN A 62 2.78 15.96 -22.32
N SER A 63 3.59 16.34 -23.32
CA SER A 63 3.84 17.74 -23.66
C SER A 63 2.57 18.48 -24.10
N HIS A 64 1.65 17.79 -24.78
CA HIS A 64 0.36 18.36 -25.20
C HIS A 64 -0.71 18.33 -24.11
N ALA A 65 -0.66 17.33 -23.20
CA ALA A 65 -1.67 17.18 -22.15
C ALA A 65 -1.42 18.12 -20.96
N THR A 66 -0.19 18.17 -20.45
CA THR A 66 0.16 18.89 -19.21
C THR A 66 1.49 19.63 -19.28
N SER A 67 2.10 19.75 -20.46
CA SER A 67 3.44 20.27 -20.72
C SER A 67 4.54 19.42 -20.08
N ASN A 68 4.69 19.49 -18.76
CA ASN A 68 5.67 18.70 -17.99
C ASN A 68 5.23 18.62 -16.50
N PRO A 69 5.77 17.67 -15.71
CA PRO A 69 5.62 17.67 -14.28
C PRO A 69 6.22 18.92 -13.62
N ASN A 70 5.77 19.22 -12.40
CA ASN A 70 6.30 20.35 -11.64
C ASN A 70 7.84 20.29 -11.54
N THR A 71 8.53 21.35 -11.91
CA THR A 71 10.01 21.41 -11.97
C THR A 71 10.67 21.17 -10.60
N VAL A 72 10.11 21.73 -9.52
CA VAL A 72 10.64 21.51 -8.17
C VAL A 72 10.55 20.02 -7.79
N ALA A 73 9.44 19.36 -8.14
CA ALA A 73 9.28 17.92 -7.92
C ALA A 73 10.28 17.08 -8.74
N GLN A 74 10.64 17.51 -9.95
CA GLN A 74 11.67 16.84 -10.77
C GLN A 74 13.03 16.91 -10.10
N TYR A 75 13.48 18.10 -9.66
CA TYR A 75 14.76 18.25 -8.94
C TYR A 75 14.79 17.48 -7.62
N ALA A 76 13.70 17.52 -6.85
CA ALA A 76 13.59 16.72 -5.63
C ALA A 76 13.65 15.20 -5.93
N SER A 77 13.14 14.76 -7.08
CA SER A 77 13.22 13.36 -7.49
C SER A 77 14.63 12.93 -7.89
N ILE A 78 15.40 13.82 -8.50
CA ILE A 78 16.82 13.56 -8.82
C ILE A 78 17.58 13.32 -7.52
N GLU A 79 17.45 14.23 -6.55
CA GLU A 79 18.09 14.09 -5.25
C GLU A 79 17.65 12.81 -4.51
N ALA A 80 16.36 12.46 -4.59
CA ALA A 80 15.85 11.25 -3.98
C ALA A 80 16.42 9.96 -4.61
N LEU A 81 16.71 9.97 -5.92
CA LEU A 81 17.23 8.81 -6.65
C LEU A 81 18.75 8.68 -6.55
N GLU A 82 19.48 9.79 -6.49
CA GLU A 82 20.96 9.86 -6.52
C GLU A 82 21.57 10.11 -5.15
N GLY A 83 20.79 10.63 -4.20
CA GLY A 83 21.24 11.00 -2.87
C GLY A 83 21.33 9.83 -1.89
N ASP A 84 21.48 10.15 -0.61
CA ASP A 84 21.60 9.17 0.48
C ASP A 84 20.28 8.41 0.69
N THR A 85 20.37 7.08 0.77
CA THR A 85 19.23 6.17 0.97
C THR A 85 18.94 5.83 2.43
N SER A 86 19.71 6.34 3.38
CA SER A 86 19.58 6.02 4.81
C SER A 86 18.18 6.30 5.37
N SER A 87 17.51 7.35 4.86
CA SER A 87 16.13 7.68 5.22
C SER A 87 15.13 6.59 4.80
N ILE A 88 15.36 5.95 3.65
CA ILE A 88 14.54 4.84 3.15
C ILE A 88 14.74 3.62 4.04
N ASP A 89 15.99 3.30 4.38
CA ASP A 89 16.32 2.15 5.22
C ASP A 89 15.74 2.29 6.63
N ASN A 90 15.82 3.48 7.21
CA ASN A 90 15.22 3.81 8.50
C ASN A 90 13.69 3.69 8.46
N MET A 91 13.05 4.23 7.42
CA MET A 91 11.60 4.11 7.22
C MET A 91 11.18 2.64 7.05
N LYS A 92 11.94 1.86 6.26
CA LYS A 92 11.69 0.43 6.03
C LYS A 92 11.81 -0.36 7.34
N ALA A 93 12.82 -0.08 8.16
CA ALA A 93 12.99 -0.72 9.47
C ALA A 93 11.79 -0.43 10.39
N GLU A 94 11.34 0.82 10.48
CA GLU A 94 10.18 1.20 11.28
C GLU A 94 8.89 0.55 10.74
N PHE A 95 8.67 0.52 9.44
CA PHE A 95 7.52 -0.18 8.85
C PHE A 95 7.54 -1.69 9.14
N ASN A 96 8.70 -2.30 9.17
CA ASN A 96 8.83 -3.72 9.54
C ASN A 96 8.35 -3.98 10.98
N LEU A 97 8.73 -3.12 11.93
CA LEU A 97 8.25 -3.19 13.32
C LEU A 97 6.74 -2.99 13.42
N ARG A 98 6.20 -2.00 12.73
CA ARG A 98 4.74 -1.72 12.71
C ARG A 98 3.95 -2.84 12.06
N ARG A 99 4.47 -3.45 11.00
CA ARG A 99 3.88 -4.64 10.37
C ARG A 99 3.76 -5.78 11.38
N ASP A 100 4.85 -6.10 12.07
CA ASP A 100 4.89 -7.20 13.00
C ASP A 100 3.95 -6.97 14.19
N LEU A 101 3.90 -5.74 14.71
CA LEU A 101 2.96 -5.31 15.72
C LEU A 101 1.51 -5.49 15.26
N MET A 102 1.17 -4.96 14.05
CA MET A 102 -0.19 -5.04 13.52
C MET A 102 -0.63 -6.48 13.30
N VAL A 103 0.23 -7.32 12.72
CA VAL A 103 -0.08 -8.74 12.47
C VAL A 103 -0.32 -9.50 13.79
N SER A 104 0.50 -9.27 14.81
CA SER A 104 0.31 -9.86 16.15
C SER A 104 -1.05 -9.47 16.70
N LEU A 105 -1.33 -8.17 16.79
CA LEU A 105 -2.56 -7.66 17.40
C LEU A 105 -3.82 -8.06 16.63
N VAL A 106 -3.80 -8.10 15.30
CA VAL A 106 -4.95 -8.58 14.49
C VAL A 106 -5.26 -10.04 14.82
N ASN A 107 -4.24 -10.89 14.89
CA ASN A 107 -4.44 -12.32 15.15
C ASN A 107 -4.85 -12.64 16.60
N GLU A 108 -4.79 -11.67 17.51
CA GLU A 108 -5.33 -11.76 18.88
C GLU A 108 -6.83 -11.40 18.97
N ILE A 109 -7.40 -10.80 17.90
CA ILE A 109 -8.82 -10.41 17.88
C ILE A 109 -9.67 -11.59 17.40
N PRO A 110 -10.64 -12.09 18.18
CA PRO A 110 -11.59 -13.08 17.72
C PRO A 110 -12.25 -12.64 16.40
N LEU A 111 -12.58 -13.60 15.54
CA LEU A 111 -13.19 -13.41 14.22
C LEU A 111 -12.24 -12.83 13.13
N LEU A 112 -11.05 -12.36 13.49
CA LEU A 112 -10.08 -11.81 12.53
C LEU A 112 -8.86 -12.72 12.39
N SER A 113 -8.25 -12.68 11.21
CA SER A 113 -6.94 -13.26 10.98
C SER A 113 -6.22 -12.56 9.83
N CYS A 114 -4.91 -12.59 9.81
CA CYS A 114 -4.15 -12.11 8.68
C CYS A 114 -2.84 -12.88 8.49
N LYS A 115 -2.35 -12.91 7.25
CA LYS A 115 -1.00 -13.36 6.92
C LYS A 115 -0.04 -12.18 7.04
N LYS A 116 1.19 -12.45 7.45
CA LYS A 116 2.27 -11.47 7.48
C LYS A 116 2.66 -11.08 6.04
N PRO A 117 2.48 -9.82 5.61
CA PRO A 117 2.84 -9.39 4.27
C PRO A 117 4.36 -9.28 4.13
N LYS A 118 4.87 -9.55 2.92
CA LYS A 118 6.30 -9.48 2.61
C LYS A 118 6.78 -8.08 2.21
N GLY A 119 5.86 -7.15 1.96
CA GLY A 119 6.17 -5.80 1.50
C GLY A 119 5.00 -4.84 1.63
N ALA A 120 5.16 -3.62 1.10
CA ALA A 120 4.24 -2.48 1.20
C ALA A 120 4.02 -2.05 2.67
N PHE A 121 2.88 -1.42 2.99
CA PHE A 121 2.50 -1.00 4.34
C PHE A 121 1.01 -1.27 4.62
N TYR A 122 0.50 -2.37 4.05
CA TYR A 122 -0.88 -2.81 4.22
C TYR A 122 -0.95 -4.25 4.71
N VAL A 123 -1.98 -4.55 5.49
CA VAL A 123 -2.39 -5.92 5.84
C VAL A 123 -3.80 -6.15 5.31
N MET A 124 -4.00 -7.29 4.64
CA MET A 124 -5.33 -7.81 4.31
C MET A 124 -5.81 -8.69 5.45
N VAL A 125 -6.82 -8.22 6.15
CA VAL A 125 -7.42 -8.90 7.31
C VAL A 125 -8.62 -9.70 6.85
N ASN A 126 -8.59 -11.00 7.08
CA ASN A 126 -9.68 -11.91 6.81
C ASN A 126 -10.78 -11.72 7.86
N ILE A 127 -12.02 -11.50 7.41
CA ILE A 127 -13.21 -11.29 8.21
C ILE A 127 -14.26 -12.39 8.00
N SER A 128 -13.89 -13.51 7.35
CA SER A 128 -14.84 -14.58 7.03
C SER A 128 -15.63 -15.08 8.25
N ASN A 129 -15.01 -15.09 9.44
CA ASN A 129 -15.67 -15.52 10.66
C ASN A 129 -16.66 -14.48 11.24
N ALA A 130 -16.67 -13.26 10.72
CA ALA A 130 -17.63 -12.21 11.07
C ALA A 130 -18.85 -12.23 10.13
N ILE A 131 -18.69 -12.71 8.90
CA ILE A 131 -19.76 -12.78 7.91
C ILE A 131 -20.88 -13.70 8.41
N GLY A 132 -22.14 -13.26 8.23
CA GLY A 132 -23.33 -13.92 8.74
C GLY A 132 -23.61 -13.70 10.23
N LYS A 133 -22.78 -12.95 10.93
CA LYS A 133 -23.00 -12.58 12.34
C LYS A 133 -23.67 -11.21 12.46
N LYS A 134 -24.43 -11.05 13.54
CA LYS A 134 -25.01 -9.77 13.94
C LYS A 134 -24.13 -9.17 15.07
N ILE A 135 -23.47 -8.04 14.77
CA ILE A 135 -22.55 -7.34 15.70
C ILE A 135 -23.14 -5.94 15.92
N LYS A 136 -23.31 -5.51 17.18
CA LYS A 136 -23.94 -4.21 17.53
C LYS A 136 -25.25 -3.94 16.75
N ASN A 137 -26.08 -4.99 16.56
CA ASN A 137 -27.32 -4.97 15.78
C ASN A 137 -27.17 -4.80 14.25
N ILE A 138 -25.94 -4.79 13.72
CA ILE A 138 -25.63 -4.74 12.29
C ILE A 138 -25.33 -6.16 11.80
N GLU A 139 -26.02 -6.60 10.74
CA GLU A 139 -25.73 -7.87 10.08
C GLU A 139 -24.56 -7.69 9.11
N ILE A 140 -23.56 -8.55 9.22
CA ILE A 140 -22.35 -8.48 8.40
C ILE A 140 -22.48 -9.44 7.22
N ASN A 141 -22.81 -8.92 6.04
CA ASN A 141 -22.93 -9.71 4.82
C ASN A 141 -21.65 -9.69 3.96
N GLY A 142 -20.76 -8.72 4.20
CA GLY A 142 -19.51 -8.57 3.46
C GLY A 142 -18.60 -7.48 4.04
N SER A 143 -17.55 -7.17 3.29
CA SER A 143 -16.54 -6.22 3.72
C SER A 143 -17.04 -4.79 3.85
N MET A 144 -18.08 -4.41 3.11
CA MET A 144 -18.65 -3.07 3.20
C MET A 144 -19.38 -2.87 4.53
N ASP A 145 -20.24 -3.85 4.93
CA ASP A 145 -20.97 -3.78 6.20
C ASP A 145 -19.97 -3.77 7.37
N PHE A 146 -18.92 -4.59 7.28
CA PHE A 146 -17.87 -4.63 8.29
C PHE A 146 -17.07 -3.30 8.36
N ALA A 147 -16.76 -2.68 7.22
CA ALA A 147 -16.07 -1.39 7.19
C ALA A 147 -16.93 -0.27 7.77
N ASN A 148 -18.24 -0.24 7.47
CA ASN A 148 -19.19 0.70 8.05
C ASN A 148 -19.34 0.51 9.56
N LEU A 149 -19.50 -0.74 10.03
CA LEU A 149 -19.52 -1.06 11.45
C LEU A 149 -18.29 -0.49 12.17
N LEU A 150 -17.07 -0.73 11.63
CA LEU A 150 -15.86 -0.23 12.25
C LEU A 150 -15.76 1.30 12.22
N LEU A 151 -16.25 1.93 11.18
CA LEU A 151 -16.24 3.40 11.07
C LEU A 151 -17.19 4.02 12.11
N GLU A 152 -18.39 3.52 12.24
CA GLU A 152 -19.44 4.06 13.08
C GLU A 152 -19.24 3.74 14.57
N GLU A 153 -18.97 2.47 14.89
CA GLU A 153 -18.93 1.98 16.27
C GLU A 153 -17.52 2.01 16.88
N ALA A 154 -16.46 1.81 16.06
CA ALA A 154 -15.09 1.81 16.53
C ALA A 154 -14.33 3.10 16.18
N GLN A 155 -14.86 3.94 15.30
CA GLN A 155 -14.20 5.12 14.75
C GLN A 155 -12.84 4.75 14.11
N VAL A 156 -12.82 3.62 13.40
CA VAL A 156 -11.65 3.13 12.67
C VAL A 156 -12.01 2.96 11.20
N ALA A 157 -11.36 3.75 10.36
CA ALA A 157 -11.52 3.64 8.90
C ALA A 157 -10.67 2.50 8.36
N VAL A 158 -11.29 1.63 7.57
CA VAL A 158 -10.64 0.54 6.83
C VAL A 158 -11.09 0.59 5.37
N VAL A 159 -10.34 -0.07 4.47
CA VAL A 159 -10.79 -0.19 3.08
C VAL A 159 -11.46 -1.54 2.89
N PRO A 160 -12.74 -1.59 2.45
CA PRO A 160 -13.43 -2.85 2.22
C PRO A 160 -12.77 -3.65 1.09
N GLY A 161 -12.65 -4.95 1.29
CA GLY A 161 -11.95 -5.84 0.36
C GLY A 161 -12.65 -6.02 -0.99
N ILE A 162 -13.96 -5.77 -1.05
CA ILE A 162 -14.70 -5.78 -2.32
C ILE A 162 -14.09 -4.82 -3.35
N ALA A 163 -13.48 -3.71 -2.91
CA ALA A 163 -12.74 -2.79 -3.77
C ALA A 163 -11.51 -3.45 -4.46
N PHE A 164 -11.10 -4.62 -3.99
CA PHE A 164 -9.99 -5.43 -4.52
C PHE A 164 -10.46 -6.80 -5.04
N GLY A 165 -11.79 -7.02 -5.16
CA GLY A 165 -12.37 -8.28 -5.61
C GLY A 165 -12.42 -9.40 -4.55
N VAL A 166 -12.21 -9.09 -3.25
CA VAL A 166 -12.18 -10.07 -2.15
C VAL A 166 -13.04 -9.60 -0.98
N ASP A 167 -14.33 -9.89 -1.04
CA ASP A 167 -15.33 -9.33 -0.13
C ASP A 167 -15.29 -9.88 1.31
N ASN A 168 -14.50 -10.92 1.54
CA ASN A 168 -14.25 -11.48 2.86
C ASN A 168 -12.96 -10.94 3.53
N TYR A 169 -12.45 -9.80 3.07
CA TYR A 169 -11.29 -9.11 3.63
C TYR A 169 -11.56 -7.62 3.83
N VAL A 170 -10.80 -7.00 4.74
CA VAL A 170 -10.62 -5.55 4.80
C VAL A 170 -9.13 -5.23 4.81
N ARG A 171 -8.74 -4.08 4.27
CA ARG A 171 -7.36 -3.63 4.24
C ARG A 171 -7.11 -2.61 5.34
N LEU A 172 -6.12 -2.87 6.17
CA LEU A 172 -5.54 -1.95 7.15
C LEU A 172 -4.20 -1.41 6.66
N SER A 173 -3.86 -0.19 7.06
CA SER A 173 -2.55 0.43 6.79
C SER A 173 -1.78 0.61 8.08
N TYR A 174 -0.49 0.21 8.09
CA TYR A 174 0.43 0.50 9.19
C TYR A 174 1.37 1.70 8.91
N ALA A 175 1.02 2.53 7.91
CA ALA A 175 1.68 3.82 7.67
C ALA A 175 1.23 4.89 8.69
N THR A 176 1.26 4.57 9.97
CA THR A 176 0.91 5.42 11.11
C THR A 176 1.75 5.01 12.33
N SER A 177 1.69 5.76 13.45
CA SER A 177 2.49 5.42 14.62
C SER A 177 2.05 4.12 15.30
N GLN A 178 2.95 3.49 16.05
CA GLN A 178 2.66 2.26 16.79
C GLN A 178 1.55 2.45 17.84
N GLU A 179 1.45 3.64 18.46
CA GLU A 179 0.40 4.01 19.41
C GLU A 179 -0.97 3.99 18.73
N LYS A 180 -1.08 4.60 17.54
CA LYS A 180 -2.32 4.61 16.76
C LYS A 180 -2.72 3.21 16.27
N ILE A 181 -1.75 2.37 15.92
CA ILE A 181 -2.01 0.95 15.58
C ILE A 181 -2.61 0.23 16.78
N LYS A 182 -2.00 0.35 17.95
CA LYS A 182 -2.50 -0.26 19.20
C LYS A 182 -3.89 0.24 19.55
N GLU A 183 -4.09 1.55 19.49
CA GLU A 183 -5.38 2.17 19.81
C GLU A 183 -6.48 1.71 18.85
N GLY A 184 -6.22 1.76 17.52
CA GLY A 184 -7.19 1.36 16.51
C GLY A 184 -7.59 -0.11 16.64
N LEU A 185 -6.63 -1.01 16.83
CA LEU A 185 -6.90 -2.43 17.00
C LEU A 185 -7.61 -2.76 18.33
N ASN A 186 -7.32 -2.02 19.41
CA ASN A 186 -8.07 -2.14 20.65
C ASN A 186 -9.53 -1.70 20.50
N ARG A 187 -9.81 -0.64 19.74
CA ARG A 187 -11.17 -0.19 19.41
C ARG A 187 -11.91 -1.23 18.59
N ILE A 188 -11.26 -1.81 17.57
CA ILE A 188 -11.83 -2.91 16.78
C ILE A 188 -12.17 -4.09 17.68
N LYS A 189 -11.24 -4.52 18.54
CA LYS A 189 -11.45 -5.63 19.48
C LYS A 189 -12.69 -5.42 20.35
N LYS A 190 -12.80 -4.25 21.01
CA LYS A 190 -13.95 -3.89 21.84
C LYS A 190 -15.27 -3.80 21.05
N CYS A 191 -15.23 -3.43 19.78
CA CYS A 191 -16.41 -3.38 18.93
C CYS A 191 -16.94 -4.78 18.59
N LEU A 192 -16.02 -5.77 18.48
CA LEU A 192 -16.35 -7.14 18.09
C LEU A 192 -16.64 -8.06 19.29
N GLU A 193 -16.32 -7.65 20.51
CA GLU A 193 -16.75 -8.28 21.78
C GLU A 193 -18.21 -7.93 22.11
#